data_24483327d9168155849ee4ab61252a5a
#
_entry.id   24483327d9168155849ee4ab61252a5a
#
_cell.length_a   1.000
_cell.length_b   1.000
_cell.length_c   1.000
_cell.angle_alpha   90.00
_cell.angle_beta   90.00
_cell.angle_gamma   90.00
#
_symmetry.space_group_name_H-M   'P 1'
#
loop_
_entity.id
_entity.type
_entity.pdbx_description
1 polymer ?
#
loop_
_entity_poly.entity_id
_entity_poly.type
_entity_poly.pdbx_seq_one_letter_code
_entity_poly.pdbx_strand_id
1 'polypeptide(L)'
;LPPLSEQQRIIEAIESALEKVDEYAESYNRLEQLDKEFPDKLKKSILQYAMQGKLVEQDPNDESVEVLLEKIRAEKQKLFEEGKIKKKDLDISIVSQGDDNSYYGNIPMNWVVIKIKDIFSMNTGLS
;
A
#
# COMPACT_ATOMS: atom_id res chain seq x y z
N LEU A 1 52.91 19.91 34.11
CA LEU A 1 52.72 19.63 32.67
C LEU A 1 53.25 18.22 32.39
N PRO A 2 52.53 17.35 31.70
CA PRO A 2 53.02 16.04 31.31
C PRO A 2 54.19 16.17 30.29
N PRO A 3 55.06 15.17 30.20
CA PRO A 3 56.11 15.11 29.17
C PRO A 3 55.51 15.17 27.76
N LEU A 4 56.29 15.71 26.80
CA LEU A 4 55.80 15.87 25.41
C LEU A 4 55.26 14.60 24.78
N SER A 5 55.88 13.45 25.03
CA SER A 5 55.41 12.13 24.56
C SER A 5 54.07 11.70 25.15
N GLU A 6 53.78 12.15 26.36
CA GLU A 6 52.52 11.90 27.02
C GLU A 6 51.43 12.82 26.49
N GLN A 7 51.74 14.09 26.23
CA GLN A 7 50.83 15.02 25.58
C GLN A 7 50.38 14.49 24.21
N GLN A 8 51.32 13.97 23.43
CA GLN A 8 50.99 13.39 22.12
C GLN A 8 50.02 12.21 22.23
N ARG A 9 50.28 11.30 23.16
CA ARG A 9 49.35 10.14 23.39
C ARG A 9 47.98 10.58 23.86
N ILE A 10 47.91 11.66 24.65
CA ILE A 10 46.61 12.20 25.10
C ILE A 10 45.84 12.77 23.88
N ILE A 11 46.52 13.51 23.00
CA ILE A 11 45.88 14.04 21.80
C ILE A 11 45.36 12.92 20.91
N GLU A 12 46.17 11.92 20.61
CA GLU A 12 45.76 10.76 19.80
C GLU A 12 44.59 10.01 20.42
N ALA A 13 44.56 9.85 21.75
CA ALA A 13 43.43 9.21 22.45
C ALA A 13 42.15 10.05 22.37
N ILE A 14 42.27 11.39 22.46
CA ILE A 14 41.11 12.28 22.30
C ILE A 14 40.56 12.23 20.88
N GLU A 15 41.43 12.33 19.87
CA GLU A 15 41.03 12.26 18.46
C GLU A 15 40.32 10.95 18.16
N SER A 16 40.86 9.80 18.61
CA SER A 16 40.23 8.51 18.46
C SER A 16 38.87 8.39 19.21
N ALA A 17 38.76 9.04 20.36
CA ALA A 17 37.51 9.09 21.10
C ALA A 17 36.46 9.95 20.38
N LEU A 18 36.86 11.07 19.81
CA LEU A 18 35.97 11.95 19.04
C LEU A 18 35.45 11.26 17.78
N GLU A 19 36.30 10.54 17.03
CA GLU A 19 35.84 9.72 15.89
C GLU A 19 34.74 8.72 16.28
N LYS A 20 34.90 8.05 17.41
CA LYS A 20 33.85 7.12 17.91
C LYS A 20 32.56 7.83 18.32
N VAL A 21 32.67 9.06 18.84
CA VAL A 21 31.48 9.86 19.17
C VAL A 21 30.73 10.23 17.90
N ASP A 22 31.44 10.59 16.84
CA ASP A 22 30.82 10.92 15.54
C ASP A 22 30.14 9.68 14.90
N GLU A 23 30.79 8.53 14.91
CA GLU A 23 30.20 7.25 14.47
C GLU A 23 28.93 6.88 15.26
N TYR A 24 28.99 7.10 16.58
CA TYR A 24 27.84 6.86 17.44
C TYR A 24 26.68 7.82 17.14
N ALA A 25 26.98 9.10 16.94
CA ALA A 25 25.99 10.12 16.60
C ALA A 25 25.31 9.81 15.26
N GLU A 26 26.07 9.39 14.25
CA GLU A 26 25.52 8.96 12.96
C GLU A 26 24.59 7.74 13.10
N SER A 27 25.04 6.73 13.85
CA SER A 27 24.25 5.53 14.11
C SER A 27 22.96 5.84 14.88
N TYR A 28 23.03 6.74 15.85
CA TYR A 28 21.87 7.18 16.64
C TYR A 28 20.86 7.93 15.77
N ASN A 29 21.33 8.88 14.96
CA ASN A 29 20.46 9.63 14.05
C ASN A 29 19.76 8.71 13.03
N ARG A 30 20.48 7.70 12.54
CA ARG A 30 19.92 6.69 11.63
C ARG A 30 18.83 5.85 12.30
N LEU A 31 19.03 5.46 13.54
CA LEU A 31 18.05 4.72 14.33
C LEU A 31 16.79 5.58 14.57
N GLU A 32 16.96 6.83 14.97
CA GLU A 32 15.86 7.76 15.18
C GLU A 32 15.04 7.99 13.90
N GLN A 33 15.71 8.10 12.76
CA GLN A 33 15.02 8.21 11.47
C GLN A 33 14.23 6.94 11.15
N LEU A 34 14.79 5.76 11.38
CA LEU A 34 14.10 4.49 11.18
C LEU A 34 12.84 4.40 12.05
N ASP A 35 12.93 4.76 13.31
CA ASP A 35 11.79 4.75 14.23
C ASP A 35 10.66 5.70 13.77
N LYS A 36 11.01 6.88 13.25
CA LYS A 36 10.04 7.84 12.71
C LYS A 36 9.35 7.32 11.44
N GLU A 37 10.09 6.66 10.55
CA GLU A 37 9.58 6.18 9.26
C GLU A 37 8.87 4.82 9.36
N PHE A 38 9.18 4.02 10.37
CA PHE A 38 8.70 2.65 10.51
C PHE A 38 7.17 2.52 10.50
N PRO A 39 6.39 3.33 11.26
CA PRO A 39 4.94 3.20 11.27
C PRO A 39 4.31 3.41 9.88
N ASP A 40 4.81 4.37 9.11
CA ASP A 40 4.30 4.66 7.78
C ASP A 40 4.71 3.60 6.76
N LYS A 41 5.93 3.10 6.84
CA LYS A 41 6.40 1.98 6.01
C LYS A 41 5.60 0.71 6.30
N LEU A 42 5.31 0.45 7.58
CA LEU A 42 4.51 -0.70 8.00
C LEU A 42 3.07 -0.61 7.45
N LYS A 43 2.42 0.55 7.59
CA LYS A 43 1.08 0.78 7.03
C LYS A 43 1.05 0.55 5.52
N LYS A 44 2.01 1.10 4.79
CA LYS A 44 2.13 0.92 3.33
C LYS A 44 2.31 -0.56 2.97
N SER A 45 3.15 -1.27 3.72
CA SER A 45 3.38 -2.71 3.52
C SER A 45 2.10 -3.52 3.74
N ILE A 46 1.38 -3.27 4.84
CA ILE A 46 0.11 -3.96 5.14
C ILE A 46 -0.92 -3.69 4.03
N LEU A 47 -1.07 -2.44 3.59
CA LEU A 47 -1.97 -2.10 2.49
C LEU A 47 -1.58 -2.80 1.18
N GLN A 48 -0.30 -2.88 0.88
CA GLN A 48 0.19 -3.60 -0.29
C GLN A 48 -0.13 -5.10 -0.21
N TYR A 49 0.06 -5.74 0.96
CA TYR A 49 -0.32 -7.13 1.16
C TYR A 49 -1.84 -7.34 1.02
N ALA A 50 -2.64 -6.42 1.55
CA ALA A 50 -4.10 -6.45 1.40
C ALA A 50 -4.52 -6.36 -0.08
N MET A 51 -3.93 -5.42 -0.84
CA MET A 51 -4.20 -5.24 -2.27
C MET A 51 -3.80 -6.45 -3.12
N GLN A 52 -2.81 -7.22 -2.66
CA GLN A 52 -2.39 -8.46 -3.31
C GLN A 52 -3.19 -9.69 -2.86
N GLY A 53 -4.16 -9.52 -1.96
CA GLY A 53 -4.94 -10.63 -1.39
C GLY A 53 -4.14 -11.58 -0.51
N LYS A 54 -2.97 -11.14 0.00
CA LYS A 54 -2.07 -11.96 0.82
C LYS A 54 -2.23 -11.75 2.32
N LEU A 55 -3.05 -10.78 2.72
CA LEU A 55 -3.24 -10.45 4.13
C LEU A 55 -4.08 -11.50 4.86
N VAL A 56 -5.03 -12.10 4.15
CA VAL A 56 -5.92 -13.17 4.65
C VAL A 56 -5.84 -14.34 3.68
N GLU A 57 -5.89 -15.55 4.20
CA GLU A 57 -5.97 -16.75 3.37
C GLU A 57 -7.27 -16.76 2.59
N GLN A 58 -7.21 -17.18 1.33
CA GLN A 58 -8.39 -17.31 0.48
C GLN A 58 -9.14 -18.59 0.88
N ASP A 59 -10.43 -18.47 1.21
CA ASP A 59 -11.26 -19.63 1.51
C ASP A 59 -11.78 -20.25 0.20
N PRO A 60 -11.51 -21.53 -0.08
CA PRO A 60 -12.01 -22.21 -1.27
C PRO A 60 -13.54 -22.38 -1.28
N ASN A 61 -14.20 -22.17 -0.14
CA ASN A 61 -15.68 -22.22 -0.04
C ASN A 61 -16.33 -20.86 -0.29
N ASP A 62 -15.54 -19.80 -0.46
CA ASP A 62 -16.07 -18.49 -0.79
C ASP A 62 -16.80 -18.52 -2.14
N GLU A 63 -17.80 -17.67 -2.27
CA GLU A 63 -18.56 -17.51 -3.50
C GLU A 63 -17.65 -17.08 -4.65
N SER A 64 -17.77 -17.74 -5.80
CA SER A 64 -16.98 -17.36 -6.97
C SER A 64 -17.35 -15.97 -7.48
N VAL A 65 -16.36 -15.28 -8.02
CA VAL A 65 -16.52 -13.93 -8.60
C VAL A 65 -17.59 -13.90 -9.70
N GLU A 66 -17.73 -14.99 -10.47
CA GLU A 66 -18.73 -15.09 -11.52
C GLU A 66 -20.15 -15.00 -10.95
N VAL A 67 -20.43 -15.75 -9.87
CA VAL A 67 -21.72 -15.71 -9.18
C VAL A 67 -21.99 -14.33 -8.59
N LEU A 68 -20.98 -13.69 -8.01
CA LEU A 68 -21.11 -12.32 -7.52
C LEU A 68 -21.43 -11.33 -8.64
N LEU A 69 -20.74 -11.44 -9.78
CA LEU A 69 -20.99 -10.57 -10.94
C LEU A 69 -22.41 -10.80 -11.53
N GLU A 70 -22.90 -12.03 -11.54
CA GLU A 70 -24.28 -12.33 -11.96
C GLU A 70 -25.30 -11.67 -11.02
N LYS A 71 -25.09 -11.74 -9.72
CA LYS A 71 -25.95 -11.04 -8.74
C LYS A 71 -25.95 -9.53 -8.97
N ILE A 72 -24.80 -8.93 -9.18
CA ILE A 72 -24.68 -7.50 -9.46
C ILE A 72 -25.39 -7.13 -10.76
N ARG A 73 -25.26 -7.95 -11.81
CA ARG A 73 -25.98 -7.73 -13.08
C ARG A 73 -27.49 -7.82 -12.91
N ALA A 74 -27.96 -8.82 -12.16
CA ALA A 74 -29.39 -8.99 -11.88
C ALA A 74 -29.96 -7.79 -11.11
N GLU A 75 -29.22 -7.29 -10.12
CA GLU A 75 -29.63 -6.11 -9.35
C GLU A 75 -29.65 -4.85 -10.21
N LYS A 76 -28.64 -4.63 -11.06
CA LYS A 76 -28.61 -3.54 -12.03
C LYS A 76 -29.78 -3.62 -13.00
N GLN A 77 -30.12 -4.79 -13.49
CA GLN A 77 -31.29 -4.99 -14.38
C GLN A 77 -32.58 -4.55 -13.67
N LYS A 78 -32.76 -4.94 -12.42
CA LYS A 78 -33.89 -4.53 -11.60
C LYS A 78 -33.95 -3.02 -11.40
N LEU A 79 -32.82 -2.39 -11.09
CA LEU A 79 -32.73 -0.92 -10.96
C LEU A 79 -33.01 -0.18 -12.27
N PHE A 80 -32.65 -0.77 -13.40
CA PHE A 80 -32.98 -0.24 -14.72
C PHE A 80 -34.48 -0.34 -14.99
N GLU A 81 -35.12 -1.45 -14.70
CA GLU A 81 -36.58 -1.64 -14.84
C GLU A 81 -37.36 -0.67 -13.94
N GLU A 82 -36.83 -0.37 -12.75
CA GLU A 82 -37.35 0.65 -11.85
C GLU A 82 -37.07 2.09 -12.31
N GLY A 83 -36.33 2.28 -13.39
CA GLY A 83 -35.97 3.60 -13.93
C GLY A 83 -34.93 4.38 -13.12
N LYS A 84 -34.23 3.71 -12.20
CA LYS A 84 -33.23 4.35 -11.31
C LYS A 84 -31.86 4.52 -11.96
N ILE A 85 -31.52 3.68 -12.96
CA ILE A 85 -30.26 3.75 -13.69
C ILE A 85 -30.51 3.78 -15.19
N LYS A 86 -29.51 4.25 -15.95
CA LYS A 86 -29.59 4.33 -17.42
C LYS A 86 -29.04 3.06 -18.06
N LYS A 87 -29.45 2.79 -19.28
CA LYS A 87 -28.98 1.63 -20.06
C LYS A 87 -27.43 1.53 -20.14
N LYS A 88 -26.75 2.66 -20.21
CA LYS A 88 -25.28 2.73 -20.23
C LYS A 88 -24.60 2.25 -18.94
N ASP A 89 -25.35 2.21 -17.84
CA ASP A 89 -24.83 1.87 -16.52
C ASP A 89 -25.06 0.36 -16.19
N LEU A 90 -25.68 -0.39 -17.12
CA LEU A 90 -25.92 -1.84 -16.98
C LEU A 90 -24.63 -2.64 -17.14
N ASP A 91 -23.73 -2.22 -18.02
CA ASP A 91 -22.54 -2.98 -18.34
C ASP A 91 -21.50 -2.91 -17.20
N ILE A 92 -20.84 -4.05 -16.96
CA ILE A 92 -19.70 -4.15 -16.06
C ILE A 92 -18.47 -4.46 -16.91
N SER A 93 -17.54 -3.52 -16.94
CA SER A 93 -16.29 -3.68 -17.70
C SER A 93 -15.24 -4.35 -16.84
N ILE A 94 -14.90 -5.61 -17.15
CA ILE A 94 -13.75 -6.28 -16.56
C ILE A 94 -12.49 -5.66 -17.17
N VAL A 95 -11.57 -5.23 -16.32
CA VAL A 95 -10.29 -4.65 -16.73
C VAL A 95 -9.24 -5.74 -16.71
N SER A 96 -8.67 -6.04 -17.87
CA SER A 96 -7.55 -6.96 -17.99
C SER A 96 -6.26 -6.29 -17.53
N GLN A 97 -5.37 -7.08 -16.94
CA GLN A 97 -4.06 -6.60 -16.50
C GLN A 97 -3.27 -6.02 -17.68
N GLY A 98 -2.95 -4.73 -17.63
CA GLY A 98 -2.23 -4.02 -18.70
C GLY A 98 -3.07 -3.10 -19.59
N ASP A 99 -4.40 -3.11 -19.50
CA ASP A 99 -5.29 -2.25 -20.32
C ASP A 99 -5.29 -0.79 -19.88
N ASP A 100 -4.94 -0.57 -18.61
CA ASP A 100 -4.91 0.76 -18.03
C ASP A 100 -3.55 1.00 -17.41
N ASN A 101 -2.58 1.44 -17.76
CA ASN A 101 -1.29 1.82 -17.14
C ASN A 101 -1.19 1.65 -15.60
N SER A 102 -2.12 0.95 -14.97
CA SER A 102 -2.17 0.71 -13.52
C SER A 102 -1.47 -0.61 -13.18
N TYR A 103 -0.56 -0.52 -12.22
CA TYR A 103 0.22 -1.66 -11.74
C TYR A 103 -0.50 -2.32 -10.56
N TYR A 104 -1.38 -3.27 -10.83
CA TYR A 104 -2.08 -4.02 -9.78
C TYR A 104 -1.24 -5.16 -9.16
N GLY A 105 -0.07 -5.45 -9.69
CA GLY A 105 0.74 -6.57 -9.23
C GLY A 105 0.03 -7.91 -9.46
N ASN A 106 0.42 -8.93 -8.70
CA ASN A 106 -0.22 -10.24 -8.73
C ASN A 106 -1.42 -10.24 -7.77
N ILE A 107 -2.63 -10.15 -8.31
CA ILE A 107 -3.86 -10.34 -7.56
C ILE A 107 -4.26 -11.82 -7.54
N PRO A 108 -5.03 -12.31 -6.54
CA PRO A 108 -5.55 -13.68 -6.52
C PRO A 108 -6.37 -14.01 -7.76
N MET A 109 -6.35 -15.27 -8.17
CA MET A 109 -7.08 -15.73 -9.37
C MET A 109 -8.60 -15.63 -9.24
N ASN A 110 -9.11 -15.64 -8.00
CA ASN A 110 -10.52 -15.49 -7.68
C ASN A 110 -10.97 -14.02 -7.53
N TRP A 111 -10.08 -13.05 -7.82
CA TRP A 111 -10.42 -11.64 -7.85
C TRP A 111 -10.55 -11.13 -9.28
N VAL A 112 -11.42 -10.15 -9.47
CA VAL A 112 -11.60 -9.46 -10.73
C VAL A 112 -11.46 -7.96 -10.53
N VAL A 113 -10.82 -7.28 -11.48
CA VAL A 113 -10.70 -5.82 -11.47
C VAL A 113 -11.83 -5.24 -12.32
N ILE A 114 -12.62 -4.38 -11.72
CA ILE A 114 -13.72 -3.66 -12.39
C ILE A 114 -13.63 -2.16 -12.13
N LYS A 115 -14.24 -1.38 -12.99
CA LYS A 115 -14.22 0.08 -12.83
C LYS A 115 -15.18 0.51 -11.73
N ILE A 116 -14.74 1.42 -10.87
CA ILE A 116 -15.55 1.95 -9.76
C ILE A 116 -16.89 2.51 -10.27
N LYS A 117 -16.90 3.18 -11.43
CA LYS A 117 -18.12 3.71 -12.06
C LYS A 117 -19.17 2.65 -12.39
N ASP A 118 -18.74 1.39 -12.52
CA ASP A 118 -19.64 0.29 -12.86
C ASP A 118 -20.41 -0.24 -11.64
N ILE A 119 -19.97 0.13 -10.42
CA ILE A 119 -20.61 -0.28 -9.16
C ILE A 119 -21.23 0.92 -8.42
N PHE A 120 -20.56 2.09 -8.46
CA PHE A 120 -20.98 3.26 -7.71
C PHE A 120 -21.45 4.38 -8.63
N SER A 121 -22.59 5.00 -8.31
CA SER A 121 -22.98 6.27 -8.88
C SER A 121 -22.30 7.41 -8.11
N MET A 122 -21.43 8.17 -8.75
CA MET A 122 -20.84 9.35 -8.15
C MET A 122 -21.73 10.57 -8.44
N ASN A 123 -22.34 11.12 -7.40
CA ASN A 123 -22.94 12.45 -7.46
C ASN A 123 -21.89 13.46 -6.98
N THR A 124 -21.43 14.30 -7.88
CA THR A 124 -20.69 15.51 -7.52
C THR A 124 -21.69 16.45 -6.87
N GLY A 125 -21.63 16.57 -5.55
CA GLY A 125 -22.53 17.46 -4.77
C GLY A 125 -22.17 18.94 -4.94
N LEU A 126 -22.26 19.42 -6.19
CA LEU A 126 -22.30 20.84 -6.54
C LEU A 126 -23.73 21.16 -6.94
N SER A 127 -24.50 21.57 -5.96
CA SER A 127 -25.71 22.35 -6.16
C SER A 127 -25.38 23.83 -5.97
#